data_1d890aadc8db974f45258af9e87ac3d2
#
_entry.id   1d890aadc8db974f45258af9e87ac3d2
#
_cell.length_a   1.000
_cell.length_b   1.000
_cell.length_c   1.000
_cell.angle_alpha   90.00
_cell.angle_beta   90.00
_cell.angle_gamma   90.00
#
_symmetry.space_group_name_H-M   'P 1'
#
loop_
_entity.id
_entity.type
_entity.pdbx_description
1 polymer ?
#
loop_
_entity_poly.entity_id
_entity_poly.type
_entity_poly.pdbx_seq_one_letter_code
_entity_poly.pdbx_strand_id
1 'polypeptide(L)'
;MIVYNAPFFFLETAKTSYILRVTDEGLLQHVYYGKKVPHDDFTYYNIHQRWAFDPVIPTKDGVESVNALPQEYPTFGRGDLRQPAFVLEDKKGRRINFLTYLRHELRAGRELLPGLPCLNSNLQDVQTLVITLQDEITSAEVALHYVVFPQEDVISRYTVVKNPTDAPMILHKADSLSIDFERGNFDFISLEGAWARERYPARRRVRQGTTSIESRRGSSSAMLNPFAALADPETTETSGEVYGAAFVYSSDFRILAEGNQMENTRFQVGLNPETFSWKLEPGECFTTPEALLTYSAEGFGQMSRNFHRVSRSHLGKSAQKDLR
;
A
#
# COMPACT_ATOMS: atom_id res chain seq x y z
N MET A 1 -17.35 1.73 -4.74
CA MET A 1 -17.53 1.29 -6.14
C MET A 1 -16.22 1.48 -6.88
N ILE A 2 -15.93 0.65 -7.88
CA ILE A 2 -14.71 0.80 -8.69
C ILE A 2 -15.10 1.14 -10.10
N VAL A 3 -14.53 2.21 -10.66
CA VAL A 3 -14.77 2.66 -12.04
C VAL A 3 -13.43 2.81 -12.74
N TYR A 4 -13.35 2.29 -13.96
CA TYR A 4 -12.21 2.53 -14.85
C TYR A 4 -12.62 3.47 -15.97
N ASN A 5 -11.94 4.60 -16.04
CA ASN A 5 -12.06 5.56 -17.14
C ASN A 5 -10.64 5.91 -17.58
N ALA A 6 -10.17 5.27 -18.64
CA ALA A 6 -8.79 5.33 -19.08
C ALA A 6 -8.26 6.76 -19.15
N PRO A 7 -7.08 7.05 -18.61
CA PRO A 7 -6.12 6.14 -17.97
C PRO A 7 -6.30 5.95 -16.45
N PHE A 8 -7.44 6.36 -15.87
CA PHE A 8 -7.68 6.43 -14.44
C PHE A 8 -8.51 5.27 -13.89
N PHE A 9 -8.16 4.84 -12.66
CA PHE A 9 -8.98 3.97 -11.82
C PHE A 9 -9.49 4.78 -10.62
N PHE A 10 -10.79 4.75 -10.39
CA PHE A 10 -11.46 5.39 -9.25
C PHE A 10 -11.99 4.29 -8.33
N LEU A 11 -11.44 4.22 -7.12
CA LEU A 11 -11.89 3.30 -6.08
C LEU A 11 -12.60 4.14 -5.02
N GLU A 12 -13.91 3.92 -4.86
CA GLU A 12 -14.75 4.76 -4.03
C GLU A 12 -15.40 3.99 -2.90
N THR A 13 -15.31 4.57 -1.73
CA THR A 13 -16.13 4.20 -0.58
C THR A 13 -17.30 5.18 -0.40
N ALA A 14 -18.00 5.13 0.73
CA ALA A 14 -19.07 6.08 1.01
C ALA A 14 -18.54 7.52 1.12
N LYS A 15 -17.35 7.71 1.75
CA LYS A 15 -16.80 9.04 2.07
C LYS A 15 -15.47 9.35 1.38
N THR A 16 -14.83 8.38 0.70
CA THR A 16 -13.48 8.54 0.17
C THR A 16 -13.37 8.19 -1.30
N SER A 17 -12.39 8.79 -1.97
CA SER A 17 -11.92 8.40 -3.30
C SER A 17 -10.43 8.07 -3.24
N TYR A 18 -10.04 6.98 -3.89
CA TYR A 18 -8.67 6.58 -4.13
C TYR A 18 -8.47 6.48 -5.63
N ILE A 19 -7.54 7.26 -6.18
CA ILE A 19 -7.41 7.44 -7.63
C ILE A 19 -6.01 7.04 -8.07
N LEU A 20 -5.94 6.18 -9.09
CA LEU A 20 -4.72 5.72 -9.73
C LEU A 20 -4.74 6.09 -11.21
N ARG A 21 -3.56 6.20 -11.79
CA ARG A 21 -3.38 6.44 -13.22
C ARG A 21 -2.30 5.53 -13.79
N VAL A 22 -2.49 5.09 -15.03
CA VAL A 22 -1.42 4.53 -15.84
C VAL A 22 -0.87 5.66 -16.71
N THR A 23 0.43 5.97 -16.58
CA THR A 23 1.10 6.96 -17.42
C THR A 23 1.32 6.44 -18.83
N ASP A 24 1.67 7.31 -19.77
CA ASP A 24 1.99 6.91 -21.17
C ASP A 24 3.21 5.97 -21.22
N GLU A 25 4.11 6.06 -20.25
CA GLU A 25 5.27 5.17 -20.09
C GLU A 25 4.94 3.85 -19.38
N GLY A 26 3.67 3.63 -19.04
CA GLY A 26 3.20 2.43 -18.37
C GLY A 26 3.46 2.39 -16.85
N LEU A 27 3.84 3.51 -16.23
CA LEU A 27 3.99 3.56 -14.79
C LEU A 27 2.63 3.65 -14.08
N LEU A 28 2.47 2.95 -12.96
CA LEU A 28 1.30 3.08 -12.11
C LEU A 28 1.52 4.18 -11.08
N GLN A 29 0.87 5.30 -11.31
CA GLN A 29 0.95 6.50 -10.48
C GLN A 29 -0.17 6.53 -9.44
N HIS A 30 0.16 6.92 -8.22
CA HIS A 30 -0.82 7.37 -7.22
C HIS A 30 -1.22 8.81 -7.51
N VAL A 31 -2.52 9.09 -7.63
CA VAL A 31 -3.02 10.43 -7.96
C VAL A 31 -3.64 11.10 -6.75
N TYR A 32 -4.51 10.38 -6.03
CA TYR A 32 -5.24 10.96 -4.93
C TYR A 32 -5.74 9.89 -3.95
N TYR A 33 -5.70 10.19 -2.67
CA TYR A 33 -6.46 9.50 -1.65
C TYR A 33 -6.95 10.51 -0.60
N GLY A 34 -8.26 10.53 -0.34
CA GLY A 34 -8.83 11.50 0.59
C GLY A 34 -10.36 11.53 0.56
N LYS A 35 -10.94 12.69 0.88
CA LYS A 35 -12.38 12.91 0.78
C LYS A 35 -12.91 12.56 -0.61
N LYS A 36 -14.15 12.11 -0.67
CA LYS A 36 -14.80 11.79 -1.94
C LYS A 36 -14.81 13.00 -2.88
N VAL A 37 -14.35 12.77 -4.11
CA VAL A 37 -14.30 13.77 -5.19
C VAL A 37 -15.03 13.23 -6.42
N PRO A 38 -15.55 14.10 -7.31
CA PRO A 38 -16.18 13.66 -8.56
C PRO A 38 -15.18 12.98 -9.49
N HIS A 39 -15.67 12.22 -10.47
CA HIS A 39 -14.88 11.60 -11.54
C HIS A 39 -14.57 12.61 -12.63
N ASP A 40 -13.68 13.55 -12.33
CA ASP A 40 -13.23 14.55 -13.28
C ASP A 40 -11.95 14.11 -14.01
N ASP A 41 -11.54 14.91 -14.96
CA ASP A 41 -10.26 14.77 -15.63
C ASP A 41 -9.14 15.25 -14.68
N PHE A 42 -8.33 14.32 -14.20
CA PHE A 42 -7.16 14.58 -13.35
C PHE A 42 -5.86 14.75 -14.15
N THR A 43 -5.92 14.90 -15.49
CA THR A 43 -4.72 15.07 -16.33
C THR A 43 -3.94 16.34 -15.98
N TYR A 44 -4.58 17.35 -15.38
CA TYR A 44 -3.90 18.53 -14.86
C TYR A 44 -2.94 18.23 -13.69
N TYR A 45 -3.07 17.09 -13.04
CA TYR A 45 -2.10 16.59 -12.06
C TYR A 45 -0.83 16.03 -12.71
N ASN A 46 -0.79 15.94 -14.04
CA ASN A 46 0.37 15.49 -14.77
C ASN A 46 1.41 16.60 -14.89
N ILE A 47 1.94 17.02 -13.76
CA ILE A 47 3.04 17.96 -13.69
C ILE A 47 4.33 17.17 -13.83
N HIS A 48 4.96 17.22 -15.01
CA HIS A 48 6.29 16.68 -15.21
C HIS A 48 7.28 17.38 -14.29
N GLN A 49 7.77 16.67 -13.27
CA GLN A 49 8.76 17.21 -12.34
C GLN A 49 10.14 16.79 -12.80
N ARG A 50 10.94 17.78 -13.19
CA ARG A 50 12.35 17.61 -13.47
C ARG A 50 13.17 18.25 -12.36
N TRP A 51 13.91 17.43 -11.62
CA TRP A 51 14.85 17.91 -10.62
C TRP A 51 16.27 17.88 -11.17
N ALA A 52 17.08 18.90 -10.85
CA ALA A 52 18.47 18.96 -11.24
C ALA A 52 19.24 17.78 -10.60
N PHE A 53 20.07 17.11 -11.40
CA PHE A 53 20.88 15.95 -11.00
C PHE A 53 20.12 14.65 -10.66
N ASP A 54 18.80 14.62 -10.83
CA ASP A 54 18.03 13.38 -10.73
C ASP A 54 18.11 12.55 -12.01
N PRO A 55 18.15 11.22 -11.92
CA PRO A 55 17.91 10.35 -13.06
C PRO A 55 16.52 10.61 -13.65
N VAL A 56 16.44 10.66 -14.97
CA VAL A 56 15.20 10.90 -15.69
C VAL A 56 14.91 9.77 -16.68
N ILE A 57 13.63 9.52 -16.93
CA ILE A 57 13.17 8.70 -18.04
C ILE A 57 12.64 9.58 -19.17
N PRO A 58 12.79 9.19 -20.45
CA PRO A 58 12.16 9.90 -21.55
C PRO A 58 10.65 9.70 -21.49
N THR A 59 9.92 10.78 -21.75
CA THR A 59 8.46 10.79 -21.90
C THR A 59 8.09 11.33 -23.27
N LYS A 60 6.83 11.24 -23.65
CA LYS A 60 6.33 11.77 -24.91
C LYS A 60 6.58 13.28 -25.06
N ASP A 61 6.45 14.01 -23.97
CA ASP A 61 6.53 15.48 -23.95
C ASP A 61 7.80 16.02 -23.27
N GLY A 62 8.81 15.16 -23.05
CA GLY A 62 10.07 15.57 -22.42
C GLY A 62 10.75 14.49 -21.59
N VAL A 63 10.97 14.75 -20.31
CA VAL A 63 11.59 13.83 -19.35
C VAL A 63 10.90 13.92 -18.00
N GLU A 64 10.87 12.78 -17.27
CA GLU A 64 10.28 12.66 -15.94
C GLU A 64 11.30 12.18 -14.92
N SER A 65 11.35 12.79 -13.75
CA SER A 65 12.10 12.29 -12.59
C SER A 65 11.26 11.25 -11.84
N VAL A 66 11.58 9.98 -12.02
CA VAL A 66 10.87 8.88 -11.35
C VAL A 66 10.95 9.01 -9.81
N ASN A 67 12.05 9.60 -9.31
CA ASN A 67 12.24 9.89 -7.89
C ASN A 67 11.26 10.93 -7.33
N ALA A 68 10.69 11.78 -8.19
CA ALA A 68 9.68 12.77 -7.82
C ALA A 68 8.25 12.29 -8.06
N LEU A 69 8.06 11.36 -8.99
CA LEU A 69 6.74 10.84 -9.35
C LEU A 69 6.11 10.07 -8.18
N PRO A 70 4.87 10.40 -7.77
CA PRO A 70 4.11 9.58 -6.83
C PRO A 70 3.81 8.22 -7.45
N GLN A 71 4.40 7.17 -6.91
CA GLN A 71 4.22 5.81 -7.39
C GLN A 71 3.33 5.01 -6.47
N GLU A 72 2.57 4.10 -7.06
CA GLU A 72 1.69 3.20 -6.32
C GLU A 72 2.43 1.97 -5.81
N TYR A 73 3.39 1.45 -6.57
CA TYR A 73 4.18 0.29 -6.19
C TYR A 73 5.62 0.42 -6.71
N PRO A 74 6.43 1.23 -6.04
CA PRO A 74 7.75 1.61 -6.51
C PRO A 74 8.76 0.47 -6.45
N THR A 75 9.71 0.51 -7.39
CA THR A 75 10.86 -0.39 -7.43
C THR A 75 12.17 0.40 -7.44
N PHE A 76 13.25 -0.24 -7.03
CA PHE A 76 14.59 0.31 -7.14
C PHE A 76 15.12 0.10 -8.56
N GLY A 77 14.77 1.01 -9.44
CA GLY A 77 15.18 0.99 -10.84
C GLY A 77 14.84 2.33 -11.52
N ARG A 78 15.52 2.62 -12.62
CA ARG A 78 15.34 3.83 -13.44
C ARG A 78 15.28 5.16 -12.68
N GLY A 79 15.90 5.23 -11.48
CA GLY A 79 16.10 6.47 -10.77
C GLY A 79 15.19 6.76 -9.59
N ASP A 80 14.29 5.86 -9.19
CA ASP A 80 13.67 5.99 -7.87
C ASP A 80 14.65 5.53 -6.79
N LEU A 81 15.11 6.46 -5.97
CA LEU A 81 16.10 6.24 -4.92
C LEU A 81 15.49 6.10 -3.52
N ARG A 82 14.16 6.21 -3.44
CA ARG A 82 13.38 6.03 -2.21
C ARG A 82 13.19 4.54 -1.90
N GLN A 83 12.63 4.23 -0.74
CA GLN A 83 12.36 2.85 -0.31
C GLN A 83 11.49 2.10 -1.34
N PRO A 84 11.96 1.01 -1.95
CA PRO A 84 11.16 0.23 -2.88
C PRO A 84 10.05 -0.54 -2.15
N ALA A 85 8.92 -0.79 -2.81
CA ALA A 85 7.88 -1.71 -2.34
C ALA A 85 8.17 -3.17 -2.74
N PHE A 86 9.05 -3.37 -3.72
CA PHE A 86 9.34 -4.66 -4.31
C PHE A 86 10.83 -4.83 -4.60
N VAL A 87 11.41 -5.98 -4.21
CA VAL A 87 12.79 -6.36 -4.50
C VAL A 87 12.84 -7.84 -4.86
N LEU A 88 13.09 -8.13 -6.11
CA LEU A 88 13.25 -9.49 -6.65
C LEU A 88 14.65 -9.65 -7.24
N GLU A 89 15.31 -10.72 -6.84
CA GLU A 89 16.62 -11.12 -7.36
C GLU A 89 16.47 -12.20 -8.42
N ASP A 90 17.08 -11.99 -9.57
CA ASP A 90 17.12 -12.97 -10.64
C ASP A 90 18.25 -14.03 -10.44
N LYS A 91 18.30 -15.02 -11.33
CA LYS A 91 19.32 -16.09 -11.34
C LYS A 91 20.78 -15.59 -11.47
N LYS A 92 20.99 -14.31 -11.77
CA LYS A 92 22.33 -13.69 -11.89
C LYS A 92 22.66 -12.84 -10.65
N GLY A 93 21.81 -12.81 -9.62
CA GLY A 93 21.98 -12.01 -8.41
C GLY A 93 21.63 -10.51 -8.60
N ARG A 94 20.94 -10.13 -9.68
CA ARG A 94 20.54 -8.75 -9.93
C ARG A 94 19.23 -8.44 -9.19
N ARG A 95 19.21 -7.31 -8.46
CA ARG A 95 18.06 -6.84 -7.66
C ARG A 95 17.47 -5.53 -8.20
N ILE A 96 17.70 -5.24 -9.47
CA ILE A 96 17.13 -4.07 -10.13
C ILE A 96 15.84 -4.53 -10.80
N ASN A 97 14.74 -3.90 -10.46
CA ASN A 97 13.41 -4.20 -10.99
C ASN A 97 12.81 -2.92 -11.58
N PHE A 98 11.99 -3.07 -12.60
CA PHE A 98 11.23 -1.98 -13.17
C PHE A 98 9.86 -2.48 -13.61
N LEU A 99 8.84 -2.13 -12.82
CA LEU A 99 7.47 -2.57 -13.04
C LEU A 99 6.72 -1.61 -13.96
N THR A 100 6.11 -2.17 -15.00
CA THR A 100 5.21 -1.46 -15.91
C THR A 100 3.84 -2.13 -15.94
N TYR A 101 2.82 -1.34 -16.20
CA TYR A 101 1.44 -1.83 -16.32
C TYR A 101 1.32 -2.84 -17.46
N LEU A 102 0.69 -3.99 -17.16
CA LEU A 102 0.43 -5.05 -18.14
C LEU A 102 -1.08 -5.15 -18.46
N ARG A 103 -1.92 -5.28 -17.43
CA ARG A 103 -3.37 -5.45 -17.55
C ARG A 103 -4.08 -5.17 -16.24
N HIS A 104 -5.40 -5.07 -16.27
CA HIS A 104 -6.23 -5.04 -15.07
C HIS A 104 -7.47 -5.90 -15.23
N GLU A 105 -8.09 -6.19 -14.10
CA GLU A 105 -9.36 -6.92 -14.01
C GLU A 105 -10.22 -6.34 -12.89
N LEU A 106 -11.52 -6.25 -13.14
CA LEU A 106 -12.53 -5.89 -12.14
C LEU A 106 -13.37 -7.13 -11.80
N ARG A 107 -13.51 -7.40 -10.51
CA ARG A 107 -14.26 -8.56 -10.01
C ARG A 107 -15.30 -8.13 -8.99
N ALA A 108 -16.47 -8.78 -9.00
CA ALA A 108 -17.41 -8.73 -7.89
C ALA A 108 -16.90 -9.61 -6.74
N GLY A 109 -17.02 -9.13 -5.49
CA GLY A 109 -16.56 -9.87 -4.34
C GLY A 109 -15.03 -9.86 -4.17
N ARG A 110 -14.55 -10.81 -3.38
CA ARG A 110 -13.13 -11.04 -3.14
C ARG A 110 -12.81 -12.53 -3.04
N GLU A 111 -11.57 -12.89 -3.32
CA GLU A 111 -11.04 -14.23 -3.06
C GLU A 111 -10.43 -14.27 -1.64
N LEU A 112 -10.64 -15.37 -0.92
CA LEU A 112 -9.94 -15.61 0.35
C LEU A 112 -8.49 -15.94 0.09
N LEU A 113 -7.61 -15.52 1.02
CA LEU A 113 -6.17 -15.79 0.93
C LEU A 113 -5.87 -17.16 1.59
N PRO A 114 -5.52 -18.20 0.82
CA PRO A 114 -5.23 -19.51 1.38
C PRO A 114 -4.07 -19.45 2.39
N GLY A 115 -4.29 -19.95 3.60
CA GLY A 115 -3.27 -20.00 4.65
C GLY A 115 -2.92 -18.66 5.31
N LEU A 116 -3.55 -17.57 4.93
CA LEU A 116 -3.35 -16.24 5.52
C LEU A 116 -4.64 -15.72 6.15
N PRO A 117 -4.56 -14.97 7.26
CA PRO A 117 -5.73 -14.26 7.77
C PRO A 117 -6.13 -13.16 6.78
N CYS A 118 -7.43 -13.04 6.55
CA CYS A 118 -7.97 -12.00 5.67
C CYS A 118 -9.42 -11.66 6.05
N LEU A 119 -9.88 -10.50 5.62
CA LEU A 119 -11.28 -10.12 5.74
C LEU A 119 -12.13 -11.09 4.91
N ASN A 120 -13.32 -11.40 5.38
CA ASN A 120 -14.33 -12.16 4.65
C ASN A 120 -15.42 -11.22 4.14
N SER A 121 -16.04 -11.50 3.00
CA SER A 121 -17.16 -10.71 2.50
C SER A 121 -18.10 -11.57 1.66
N ASN A 122 -19.38 -11.16 1.62
CA ASN A 122 -20.30 -11.67 0.63
C ASN A 122 -19.99 -11.03 -0.74
N LEU A 123 -20.27 -11.75 -1.83
CA LEU A 123 -19.96 -11.34 -3.20
C LEU A 123 -20.60 -10.00 -3.63
N GLN A 124 -21.67 -9.57 -2.92
CA GLN A 124 -22.42 -8.36 -3.28
C GLN A 124 -21.94 -7.09 -2.55
N ASP A 125 -21.16 -7.24 -1.49
CA ASP A 125 -20.82 -6.12 -0.59
C ASP A 125 -19.52 -5.42 -0.98
N VAL A 126 -18.66 -6.07 -1.76
CA VAL A 126 -17.33 -5.57 -2.12
C VAL A 126 -17.00 -5.76 -3.59
N GLN A 127 -16.07 -4.96 -4.08
CA GLN A 127 -15.49 -5.09 -5.41
C GLN A 127 -13.98 -5.18 -5.31
N THR A 128 -13.37 -5.94 -6.21
CA THR A 128 -11.91 -6.08 -6.30
C THR A 128 -11.42 -5.56 -7.64
N LEU A 129 -10.42 -4.68 -7.59
CA LEU A 129 -9.57 -4.33 -8.72
C LEU A 129 -8.26 -5.10 -8.59
N VAL A 130 -7.86 -5.76 -9.66
CA VAL A 130 -6.53 -6.37 -9.79
C VAL A 130 -5.78 -5.64 -10.88
N ILE A 131 -4.65 -5.00 -10.55
CA ILE A 131 -3.74 -4.40 -11.52
C ILE A 131 -2.51 -5.27 -11.58
N THR A 132 -2.21 -5.85 -12.73
CA THR A 132 -1.01 -6.64 -12.96
C THR A 132 0.06 -5.77 -13.61
N LEU A 133 1.20 -5.68 -12.94
CA LEU A 133 2.42 -5.08 -13.45
C LEU A 133 3.38 -6.20 -13.88
N GLN A 134 4.27 -5.91 -14.82
CA GLN A 134 5.33 -6.81 -15.24
C GLN A 134 6.69 -6.15 -15.03
N ASP A 135 7.63 -6.92 -14.49
CA ASP A 135 9.02 -6.47 -14.40
C ASP A 135 9.72 -6.66 -15.76
N GLU A 136 10.18 -5.57 -16.34
CA GLU A 136 10.85 -5.55 -17.64
C GLU A 136 12.16 -6.36 -17.66
N ILE A 137 12.77 -6.59 -16.49
CA ILE A 137 14.08 -7.24 -16.36
C ILE A 137 13.96 -8.75 -16.16
N THR A 138 13.04 -9.15 -15.29
CA THR A 138 12.87 -10.55 -14.88
C THR A 138 11.65 -11.21 -15.52
N SER A 139 10.75 -10.43 -16.12
CA SER A 139 9.43 -10.85 -16.59
C SER A 139 8.47 -11.29 -15.49
N ALA A 140 8.83 -11.16 -14.21
CA ALA A 140 7.93 -11.47 -13.11
C ALA A 140 6.64 -10.63 -13.18
N GLU A 141 5.51 -11.27 -12.88
CA GLU A 141 4.24 -10.57 -12.79
C GLU A 141 3.93 -10.22 -11.33
N VAL A 142 3.50 -8.99 -11.10
CA VAL A 142 3.13 -8.47 -9.78
C VAL A 142 1.69 -7.97 -9.84
N ALA A 143 0.77 -8.73 -9.26
CA ALA A 143 -0.65 -8.39 -9.22
C ALA A 143 -0.99 -7.66 -7.91
N LEU A 144 -1.38 -6.40 -8.04
CA LEU A 144 -1.83 -5.56 -6.93
C LEU A 144 -3.35 -5.70 -6.79
N HIS A 145 -3.79 -6.21 -5.65
CA HIS A 145 -5.20 -6.40 -5.34
C HIS A 145 -5.72 -5.27 -4.44
N TYR A 146 -6.81 -4.67 -4.84
CA TYR A 146 -7.54 -3.63 -4.10
C TYR A 146 -8.96 -4.10 -3.86
N VAL A 147 -9.32 -4.40 -2.63
CA VAL A 147 -10.67 -4.80 -2.25
C VAL A 147 -11.34 -3.61 -1.55
N VAL A 148 -12.39 -3.08 -2.13
CA VAL A 148 -13.09 -1.91 -1.61
C VAL A 148 -14.26 -2.34 -0.75
N PHE A 149 -14.28 -1.90 0.52
CA PHE A 149 -15.36 -2.07 1.50
C PHE A 149 -16.08 -0.72 1.66
N PRO A 150 -17.10 -0.47 0.81
CA PRO A 150 -17.65 0.88 0.67
C PRO A 150 -18.37 1.38 1.91
N GLN A 151 -19.02 0.50 2.69
CA GLN A 151 -19.79 0.86 3.87
C GLN A 151 -18.92 1.19 5.09
N GLU A 152 -17.72 0.61 5.14
CA GLU A 152 -16.76 0.75 6.24
C GLU A 152 -15.74 1.85 5.99
N ASP A 153 -15.68 2.43 4.78
CA ASP A 153 -14.64 3.37 4.33
C ASP A 153 -13.22 2.77 4.44
N VAL A 154 -13.08 1.51 4.02
CA VAL A 154 -11.82 0.76 4.05
C VAL A 154 -11.49 0.20 2.67
N ILE A 155 -10.21 0.25 2.32
CA ILE A 155 -9.63 -0.45 1.17
C ILE A 155 -8.64 -1.47 1.72
N SER A 156 -8.83 -2.74 1.38
CA SER A 156 -7.87 -3.79 1.68
C SER A 156 -6.92 -3.98 0.49
N ARG A 157 -5.66 -4.23 0.78
CA ARG A 157 -4.60 -4.39 -0.21
C ARG A 157 -3.75 -5.62 0.09
N TYR A 158 -3.38 -6.34 -0.96
CA TYR A 158 -2.35 -7.37 -0.93
C TYR A 158 -1.73 -7.51 -2.32
N THR A 159 -0.58 -8.16 -2.39
CA THR A 159 0.19 -8.34 -3.62
C THR A 159 0.41 -9.81 -3.89
N VAL A 160 0.28 -10.23 -5.15
CA VAL A 160 0.62 -11.58 -5.61
C VAL A 160 1.78 -11.46 -6.60
N VAL A 161 2.90 -12.11 -6.28
CA VAL A 161 4.09 -12.15 -7.14
C VAL A 161 4.15 -13.51 -7.80
N LYS A 162 4.23 -13.55 -9.13
CA LYS A 162 4.34 -14.77 -9.93
C LYS A 162 5.65 -14.82 -10.69
N ASN A 163 6.30 -15.97 -10.67
CA ASN A 163 7.43 -16.28 -11.54
C ASN A 163 6.95 -17.02 -12.81
N PRO A 164 6.79 -16.35 -13.95
CA PRO A 164 6.36 -17.00 -15.19
C PRO A 164 7.52 -17.64 -15.96
N THR A 165 8.75 -17.55 -15.47
CA THR A 165 9.95 -18.02 -16.18
C THR A 165 10.30 -19.48 -15.85
N ASP A 166 11.33 -20.00 -16.48
CA ASP A 166 11.87 -21.35 -16.28
C ASP A 166 13.01 -21.43 -15.23
N ALA A 167 13.34 -20.30 -14.60
CA ALA A 167 14.41 -20.20 -13.61
C ALA A 167 13.89 -19.69 -12.26
N PRO A 168 14.43 -20.18 -11.13
CA PRO A 168 14.06 -19.70 -9.82
C PRO A 168 14.51 -18.24 -9.61
N MET A 169 13.77 -17.52 -8.77
CA MET A 169 14.05 -16.15 -8.33
C MET A 169 14.01 -16.09 -6.81
N ILE A 170 14.60 -15.05 -6.22
CA ILE A 170 14.52 -14.82 -4.77
C ILE A 170 13.79 -13.51 -4.51
N LEU A 171 12.65 -13.61 -3.86
CA LEU A 171 11.87 -12.44 -3.42
C LEU A 171 12.39 -11.97 -2.07
N HIS A 172 12.97 -10.77 -2.03
CA HIS A 172 13.51 -10.16 -0.81
C HIS A 172 12.54 -9.18 -0.15
N LYS A 173 11.65 -8.60 -0.94
CA LYS A 173 10.63 -7.66 -0.46
C LYS A 173 9.41 -7.67 -1.38
N ALA A 174 8.23 -7.73 -0.79
CA ALA A 174 6.96 -7.41 -1.42
C ALA A 174 6.05 -6.79 -0.36
N ASP A 175 5.82 -5.50 -0.46
CA ASP A 175 4.90 -4.83 0.45
C ASP A 175 3.45 -5.13 0.04
N SER A 176 2.58 -5.21 1.01
CA SER A 176 1.14 -5.37 0.78
C SER A 176 0.49 -4.05 0.38
N LEU A 177 1.06 -2.93 0.86
CA LEU A 177 0.60 -1.57 0.61
C LEU A 177 1.81 -0.66 0.45
N SER A 178 1.77 0.16 -0.59
CA SER A 178 2.62 1.33 -0.76
C SER A 178 1.76 2.46 -1.30
N ILE A 179 2.00 3.68 -0.87
CA ILE A 179 1.32 4.89 -1.32
C ILE A 179 2.27 6.09 -1.18
N ASP A 180 2.36 6.90 -2.21
CA ASP A 180 3.13 8.14 -2.23
C ASP A 180 2.20 9.35 -2.13
N PHE A 181 2.42 10.20 -1.14
CA PHE A 181 1.75 11.49 -1.00
C PHE A 181 2.64 12.61 -1.53
N GLU A 182 2.11 13.47 -2.39
CA GLU A 182 2.80 14.69 -2.88
C GLU A 182 2.87 15.80 -1.81
N ARG A 183 2.80 15.42 -0.57
CA ARG A 183 2.96 16.30 0.57
C ARG A 183 3.75 15.66 1.69
N GLY A 184 4.47 16.49 2.41
CA GLY A 184 5.12 16.17 3.68
C GLY A 184 4.28 16.65 4.86
N ASN A 185 4.97 16.97 5.93
CA ASN A 185 4.40 17.55 7.15
C ASN A 185 3.40 16.64 7.88
N PHE A 186 3.55 15.33 7.75
CA PHE A 186 2.79 14.35 8.53
C PHE A 186 3.43 14.08 9.89
N ASP A 187 2.58 13.71 10.84
CA ASP A 187 2.99 12.97 12.01
C ASP A 187 2.73 11.47 11.79
N PHE A 188 3.72 10.65 12.11
CA PHE A 188 3.62 9.20 12.15
C PHE A 188 3.11 8.76 13.51
N ILE A 189 1.96 8.09 13.53
CA ILE A 189 1.31 7.59 14.73
C ILE A 189 1.50 6.10 14.82
N SER A 190 1.95 5.59 15.97
CA SER A 190 2.09 4.16 16.24
C SER A 190 1.55 3.80 17.62
N LEU A 191 1.29 2.52 17.84
CA LEU A 191 0.85 1.98 19.13
C LEU A 191 2.01 1.19 19.74
N GLU A 192 2.59 1.73 20.81
CA GLU A 192 3.78 1.23 21.45
C GLU A 192 3.49 0.76 22.87
N GLY A 193 4.40 0.01 23.45
CA GLY A 193 4.27 -0.33 24.85
C GLY A 193 5.16 -1.46 25.32
N ALA A 194 4.70 -2.10 26.38
CA ALA A 194 5.32 -3.25 27.00
C ALA A 194 4.23 -4.07 27.71
N TRP A 195 4.58 -5.20 28.29
CA TRP A 195 3.69 -5.95 29.15
C TRP A 195 3.08 -5.08 30.25
N ALA A 196 1.78 -5.18 30.47
CA ALA A 196 0.96 -4.39 31.40
C ALA A 196 0.89 -2.87 31.10
N ARG A 197 1.36 -2.43 29.93
CA ARG A 197 1.22 -1.06 29.41
C ARG A 197 1.25 -1.07 27.89
N GLU A 198 0.29 -1.73 27.27
CA GLU A 198 0.22 -1.92 25.83
C GLU A 198 -0.50 -0.76 25.12
N ARG A 199 -0.15 -0.57 23.84
CA ARG A 199 -0.88 0.28 22.89
C ARG A 199 -0.97 1.76 23.26
N TYR A 200 0.07 2.32 23.87
CA TYR A 200 0.15 3.76 24.05
C TYR A 200 0.40 4.43 22.70
N PRO A 201 -0.42 5.43 22.32
CA PRO A 201 -0.19 6.18 21.10
C PRO A 201 1.12 6.97 21.20
N ALA A 202 2.01 6.73 20.25
CA ALA A 202 3.20 7.53 20.03
C ALA A 202 3.03 8.37 18.77
N ARG A 203 3.52 9.61 18.81
CA ARG A 203 3.41 10.57 17.72
C ARG A 203 4.79 11.14 17.40
N ARG A 204 5.22 10.99 16.15
CA ARG A 204 6.55 11.42 15.68
C ARG A 204 6.40 12.19 14.39
N ARG A 205 7.02 13.36 14.29
CA ARG A 205 7.05 14.11 13.03
C ARG A 205 7.85 13.34 11.97
N VAL A 206 7.24 13.11 10.80
CA VAL A 206 7.95 12.62 9.62
C VAL A 206 8.92 13.70 9.16
N ARG A 207 10.17 13.33 8.99
CA ARG A 207 11.26 14.19 8.48
C ARG A 207 11.91 13.51 7.29
N GLN A 208 12.84 14.19 6.66
CA GLN A 208 13.67 13.57 5.62
C GLN A 208 14.36 12.31 6.16
N GLY A 209 14.24 11.22 5.41
CA GLY A 209 14.64 9.88 5.81
C GLY A 209 13.46 9.04 6.30
N THR A 210 13.75 7.88 6.87
CA THR A 210 12.75 6.86 7.21
C THR A 210 12.39 6.90 8.70
N THR A 211 11.08 6.97 8.99
CA THR A 211 10.49 6.70 10.30
C THR A 211 9.75 5.37 10.21
N SER A 212 10.04 4.40 11.08
CA SER A 212 9.42 3.07 11.01
C SER A 212 9.09 2.47 12.37
N ILE A 213 8.19 1.49 12.33
CA ILE A 213 7.97 0.48 13.37
C ILE A 213 8.11 -0.90 12.74
N GLU A 214 8.65 -1.87 13.49
CA GLU A 214 8.88 -3.21 12.97
C GLU A 214 8.91 -4.27 14.09
N SER A 215 8.64 -5.52 13.71
CA SER A 215 8.91 -6.70 14.53
C SER A 215 9.82 -7.67 13.78
N ARG A 216 10.75 -8.30 14.52
CA ARG A 216 11.64 -9.38 14.08
C ARG A 216 11.61 -10.54 15.06
N ARG A 217 10.48 -10.75 15.73
CA ARG A 217 10.30 -11.71 16.83
C ARG A 217 9.58 -12.97 16.43
N GLY A 218 9.21 -13.13 15.15
CA GLY A 218 8.32 -14.19 14.71
C GLY A 218 6.86 -13.97 15.14
N SER A 219 6.60 -12.93 15.93
CA SER A 219 5.24 -12.51 16.30
C SER A 219 5.17 -11.01 16.55
N SER A 220 4.06 -10.37 16.21
CA SER A 220 3.75 -9.03 16.69
C SER A 220 3.49 -9.09 18.21
N SER A 221 3.91 -8.06 18.92
CA SER A 221 3.91 -8.06 20.39
C SER A 221 3.24 -6.81 20.95
N ALA A 222 3.10 -6.80 22.29
CA ALA A 222 2.66 -5.62 23.03
C ALA A 222 3.58 -4.41 22.88
N MET A 223 4.84 -4.60 22.41
CA MET A 223 5.80 -3.50 22.22
C MET A 223 5.46 -2.65 21.00
N LEU A 224 5.10 -3.28 19.88
CA LEU A 224 4.73 -2.60 18.63
C LEU A 224 3.60 -3.39 17.97
N ASN A 225 2.50 -2.72 17.73
CA ASN A 225 1.37 -3.31 17.02
C ASN A 225 1.55 -3.11 15.51
N PRO A 226 1.04 -4.03 14.67
CA PRO A 226 1.09 -3.92 13.21
C PRO A 226 0.07 -2.87 12.70
N PHE A 227 0.19 -1.65 13.21
CA PHE A 227 -0.66 -0.50 12.93
C PHE A 227 0.17 0.78 12.93
N ALA A 228 -0.03 1.63 11.94
CA ALA A 228 0.43 3.00 11.96
C ALA A 228 -0.54 3.92 11.21
N ALA A 229 -0.43 5.22 11.46
CA ALA A 229 -1.17 6.22 10.69
C ALA A 229 -0.28 7.42 10.37
N LEU A 230 -0.59 8.08 9.25
CA LEU A 230 -0.12 9.42 8.93
C LEU A 230 -1.23 10.41 9.24
N ALA A 231 -0.94 11.42 10.03
CA ALA A 231 -1.92 12.44 10.42
C ALA A 231 -1.37 13.84 10.23
N ASP A 232 -2.26 14.78 9.95
CA ASP A 232 -1.88 16.19 10.02
C ASP A 232 -1.45 16.55 11.45
N PRO A 233 -0.53 17.52 11.62
CA PRO A 233 -0.03 17.91 12.94
C PRO A 233 -1.11 18.29 13.94
N GLU A 234 -2.17 18.89 13.45
CA GLU A 234 -3.29 19.39 14.28
C GLU A 234 -4.44 18.37 14.44
N THR A 235 -4.26 17.14 13.92
CA THR A 235 -5.29 16.10 14.04
C THR A 235 -5.50 15.67 15.49
N THR A 236 -6.77 15.65 15.88
CA THR A 236 -7.27 15.25 17.21
C THR A 236 -8.16 14.01 17.11
N GLU A 237 -8.80 13.61 18.20
CA GLU A 237 -9.79 12.53 18.20
C GLU A 237 -11.03 12.83 17.34
N THR A 238 -11.40 14.11 17.18
CA THR A 238 -12.66 14.54 16.56
C THR A 238 -12.49 15.42 15.33
N SER A 239 -11.28 15.78 14.96
CA SER A 239 -11.00 16.67 13.83
C SER A 239 -9.63 16.42 13.19
N GLY A 240 -9.48 16.81 11.94
CA GLY A 240 -8.24 16.71 11.16
C GLY A 240 -8.18 15.46 10.30
N GLU A 241 -7.23 15.46 9.38
CA GLU A 241 -7.02 14.37 8.42
C GLU A 241 -6.08 13.31 8.95
N VAL A 242 -6.45 12.05 8.71
CA VAL A 242 -5.64 10.89 9.09
C VAL A 242 -5.80 9.75 8.09
N TYR A 243 -4.69 9.13 7.75
CA TYR A 243 -4.58 7.93 6.89
C TYR A 243 -4.08 6.79 7.77
N GLY A 244 -4.98 5.88 8.13
CA GLY A 244 -4.65 4.74 8.98
C GLY A 244 -4.36 3.49 8.16
N ALA A 245 -3.33 2.73 8.54
CA ALA A 245 -3.02 1.43 7.98
C ALA A 245 -2.89 0.37 9.09
N ALA A 246 -3.51 -0.80 8.87
CA ALA A 246 -3.41 -1.95 9.75
C ALA A 246 -2.99 -3.18 8.94
N PHE A 247 -2.01 -3.95 9.44
CA PHE A 247 -1.54 -5.16 8.79
C PHE A 247 -2.21 -6.37 9.41
N VAL A 248 -2.94 -7.14 8.60
CA VAL A 248 -3.68 -8.33 9.05
C VAL A 248 -2.74 -9.54 9.10
N TYR A 249 -1.73 -9.42 9.96
CA TYR A 249 -0.69 -10.43 10.14
C TYR A 249 -0.09 -10.31 11.53
N SER A 250 0.19 -11.43 12.15
CA SER A 250 0.66 -11.50 13.53
C SER A 250 2.13 -11.89 13.68
N SER A 251 2.90 -11.89 12.59
CA SER A 251 4.33 -12.23 12.61
C SER A 251 5.20 -10.98 12.34
N ASP A 252 6.36 -11.18 11.72
CA ASP A 252 7.31 -10.10 11.45
C ASP A 252 6.78 -9.13 10.40
N PHE A 253 6.79 -7.86 10.74
CA PHE A 253 6.28 -6.79 9.88
C PHE A 253 7.17 -5.56 9.91
N ARG A 254 7.04 -4.72 8.91
CA ARG A 254 7.54 -3.35 8.90
C ARG A 254 6.48 -2.40 8.33
N ILE A 255 6.26 -1.30 9.04
CA ILE A 255 5.48 -0.15 8.57
C ILE A 255 6.40 1.04 8.62
N LEU A 256 6.51 1.78 7.52
CA LEU A 256 7.39 2.94 7.43
C LEU A 256 6.72 4.13 6.73
N ALA A 257 7.21 5.31 7.09
CA ALA A 257 7.03 6.56 6.35
C ALA A 257 8.39 7.12 6.00
N GLU A 258 8.62 7.43 4.73
CA GLU A 258 9.84 8.06 4.23
C GLU A 258 9.53 9.45 3.70
N GLY A 259 10.09 10.48 4.33
CA GLY A 259 10.08 11.84 3.80
C GLY A 259 11.30 12.08 2.91
N ASN A 260 11.12 12.77 1.79
CA ASN A 260 12.21 13.14 0.89
C ASN A 260 12.48 14.65 0.92
N GLN A 261 13.49 15.10 0.18
CA GLN A 261 13.90 16.51 0.06
C GLN A 261 12.88 17.38 -0.68
N MET A 262 11.90 16.78 -1.34
CA MET A 262 10.82 17.46 -2.09
C MET A 262 9.54 17.59 -1.25
N GLU A 263 9.65 17.30 0.04
CA GLU A 263 8.51 17.26 0.98
C GLU A 263 7.39 16.27 0.59
N ASN A 264 7.74 15.19 -0.13
CA ASN A 264 6.83 14.10 -0.40
C ASN A 264 6.97 13.02 0.67
N THR A 265 5.93 12.26 0.89
CA THR A 265 5.93 11.16 1.87
C THR A 265 5.51 9.85 1.22
N ARG A 266 6.36 8.81 1.35
CA ARG A 266 6.05 7.43 0.99
C ARG A 266 5.64 6.65 2.23
N PHE A 267 4.51 5.95 2.17
CA PHE A 267 3.99 5.13 3.27
C PHE A 267 3.86 3.67 2.83
N GLN A 268 4.51 2.76 3.56
CA GLN A 268 4.57 1.35 3.17
C GLN A 268 4.23 0.42 4.35
N VAL A 269 3.57 -0.69 4.04
CA VAL A 269 3.20 -1.75 4.98
C VAL A 269 3.47 -3.12 4.36
N GLY A 270 4.24 -3.96 5.04
CA GLY A 270 4.53 -5.30 4.55
C GLY A 270 5.26 -6.19 5.54
N LEU A 271 5.72 -7.32 5.05
CA LEU A 271 6.63 -8.21 5.78
C LEU A 271 7.95 -7.52 6.05
N ASN A 272 8.61 -7.87 7.17
CA ASN A 272 9.92 -7.32 7.48
C ASN A 272 10.98 -7.88 6.52
N PRO A 273 11.58 -7.06 5.64
CA PRO A 273 12.50 -7.56 4.63
C PRO A 273 13.85 -8.03 5.20
N GLU A 274 14.18 -7.70 6.47
CA GLU A 274 15.40 -8.18 7.10
C GLU A 274 15.31 -9.64 7.59
N THR A 275 14.08 -10.13 7.80
CA THR A 275 13.82 -11.51 8.23
C THR A 275 13.13 -12.34 7.16
N PHE A 276 12.89 -11.76 5.98
CA PHE A 276 12.15 -12.37 4.89
C PHE A 276 13.04 -12.60 3.66
N SER A 277 13.01 -13.81 3.15
CA SER A 277 13.40 -14.13 1.78
C SER A 277 12.60 -15.36 1.34
N TRP A 278 12.14 -15.36 0.09
CA TRP A 278 11.36 -16.46 -0.46
C TRP A 278 11.90 -16.89 -1.81
N LYS A 279 12.25 -18.17 -1.94
CA LYS A 279 12.63 -18.75 -3.22
C LYS A 279 11.34 -19.02 -4.01
N LEU A 280 11.19 -18.33 -5.12
CA LEU A 280 10.04 -18.43 -6.01
C LEU A 280 10.41 -19.35 -7.20
N GLU A 281 9.95 -20.59 -7.17
CA GLU A 281 10.22 -21.56 -8.23
C GLU A 281 9.48 -21.21 -9.53
N PRO A 282 9.89 -21.77 -10.68
CA PRO A 282 9.18 -21.62 -11.95
C PRO A 282 7.68 -21.92 -11.84
N GLY A 283 6.84 -20.98 -12.25
CA GLY A 283 5.39 -21.10 -12.20
C GLY A 283 4.75 -20.85 -10.84
N GLU A 284 5.54 -20.69 -9.77
CA GLU A 284 5.06 -20.46 -8.41
C GLU A 284 4.56 -19.01 -8.21
N CYS A 285 3.65 -18.87 -7.25
CA CYS A 285 3.17 -17.57 -6.78
C CYS A 285 3.42 -17.39 -5.29
N PHE A 286 3.77 -16.18 -4.88
CA PHE A 286 3.81 -15.74 -3.49
C PHE A 286 2.74 -14.70 -3.24
N THR A 287 1.94 -14.86 -2.18
CA THR A 287 0.91 -13.91 -1.77
C THR A 287 1.30 -13.24 -0.46
N THR A 288 1.30 -11.91 -0.42
CA THR A 288 1.55 -11.15 0.80
C THR A 288 0.33 -11.19 1.73
N PRO A 289 0.53 -11.04 3.07
CA PRO A 289 -0.59 -10.80 3.98
C PRO A 289 -1.37 -9.54 3.61
N GLU A 290 -2.60 -9.45 4.08
CA GLU A 290 -3.51 -8.33 3.82
C GLU A 290 -3.14 -7.09 4.64
N ALA A 291 -3.18 -5.90 4.03
CA ALA A 291 -3.11 -4.59 4.69
C ALA A 291 -4.42 -3.84 4.49
N LEU A 292 -4.92 -3.21 5.54
CA LEU A 292 -6.13 -2.38 5.50
C LEU A 292 -5.74 -0.92 5.51
N LEU A 293 -6.38 -0.11 4.68
CA LEU A 293 -6.18 1.32 4.56
C LEU A 293 -7.51 2.04 4.75
N THR A 294 -7.53 3.10 5.56
CA THR A 294 -8.69 3.98 5.73
C THR A 294 -8.26 5.44 5.85
N TYR A 295 -9.12 6.33 5.40
CA TYR A 295 -8.97 7.77 5.57
C TYR A 295 -10.12 8.34 6.41
N SER A 296 -9.81 9.34 7.21
CA SER A 296 -10.80 10.14 7.93
C SER A 296 -10.40 11.61 7.92
N ALA A 297 -11.36 12.49 7.68
CA ALA A 297 -11.25 13.94 7.92
C ALA A 297 -11.85 14.36 9.26
N GLU A 298 -12.35 13.40 10.05
CA GLU A 298 -13.04 13.58 11.33
C GLU A 298 -12.18 13.04 12.49
N GLY A 299 -10.83 13.09 12.33
CA GLY A 299 -9.87 12.70 13.36
C GLY A 299 -9.70 11.20 13.59
N PHE A 300 -8.93 10.88 14.64
CA PHE A 300 -8.57 9.49 14.98
C PHE A 300 -9.77 8.64 15.39
N GLY A 301 -10.76 9.23 16.05
CA GLY A 301 -11.95 8.51 16.48
C GLY A 301 -12.73 7.91 15.32
N GLN A 302 -12.89 8.64 14.21
CA GLN A 302 -13.58 8.10 13.03
C GLN A 302 -12.74 7.06 12.31
N MET A 303 -11.43 7.28 12.14
CA MET A 303 -10.50 6.28 11.61
C MET A 303 -10.59 4.96 12.40
N SER A 304 -10.55 5.04 13.73
CA SER A 304 -10.69 3.88 14.62
C SER A 304 -12.02 3.15 14.43
N ARG A 305 -13.13 3.90 14.33
CA ARG A 305 -14.46 3.32 14.06
C ARG A 305 -14.55 2.60 12.72
N ASN A 306 -13.86 3.08 11.68
CA ASN A 306 -13.81 2.41 10.39
C ASN A 306 -13.15 1.03 10.53
N PHE A 307 -11.99 0.94 11.19
CA PHE A 307 -11.32 -0.34 11.46
C PHE A 307 -12.17 -1.27 12.35
N HIS A 308 -12.84 -0.73 13.37
CA HIS A 308 -13.70 -1.53 14.23
C HIS A 308 -14.93 -2.08 13.48
N ARG A 309 -15.52 -1.29 12.57
CA ARG A 309 -16.65 -1.74 11.75
C ARG A 309 -16.23 -2.87 10.81
N VAL A 310 -15.18 -2.68 10.02
CA VAL A 310 -14.72 -3.69 9.08
C VAL A 310 -14.29 -4.97 9.80
N SER A 311 -13.63 -4.87 10.96
CA SER A 311 -13.22 -6.04 11.75
C SER A 311 -14.43 -6.82 12.28
N ARG A 312 -15.44 -6.14 12.80
CA ARG A 312 -16.67 -6.79 13.30
C ARG A 312 -17.49 -7.44 12.20
N SER A 313 -17.55 -6.81 11.04
CA SER A 313 -18.36 -7.30 9.93
C SER A 313 -17.66 -8.42 9.14
N HIS A 314 -16.34 -8.39 9.03
CA HIS A 314 -15.60 -9.18 8.05
C HIS A 314 -14.48 -10.07 8.61
N LEU A 315 -13.99 -9.87 9.85
CA LEU A 315 -13.02 -10.78 10.49
C LEU A 315 -13.66 -11.85 11.35
N GLY A 316 -14.79 -11.57 11.99
CA GLY A 316 -15.50 -12.52 12.85
C GLY A 316 -16.31 -13.52 12.05
N LYS A 317 -16.24 -14.82 12.39
CA LYS A 317 -17.21 -15.80 11.91
C LYS A 317 -18.56 -15.51 12.55
N SER A 318 -19.65 -15.49 11.79
CA SER A 318 -21.01 -15.20 12.28
C SER A 318 -21.47 -16.12 13.42
N ALA A 319 -20.95 -17.35 13.48
CA ALA A 319 -21.25 -18.31 14.55
C ALA A 319 -20.72 -17.92 15.94
N GLN A 320 -19.83 -16.91 16.04
CA GLN A 320 -19.29 -16.44 17.32
C GLN A 320 -20.04 -15.21 17.88
N LYS A 321 -21.07 -14.71 17.20
CA LYS A 321 -21.88 -13.57 17.69
C LYS A 321 -22.65 -13.89 18.98
N ASP A 322 -22.86 -15.17 19.27
CA ASP A 322 -23.61 -15.63 20.44
C ASP A 322 -22.73 -16.12 21.61
N LEU A 323 -21.40 -16.07 21.47
CA LEU A 323 -20.48 -16.35 22.56
C LEU A 323 -20.24 -15.08 23.37
N ARG A 324 -21.00 -14.91 24.44
CA ARG A 324 -20.75 -13.97 25.53
C ARG A 324 -20.12 -14.66 26.70
#